data_bfd0f42159c838d49f763f4ca14eb888
#
_entry.id   bfd0f42159c838d49f763f4ca14eb888
#
_cell.length_a   1.000
_cell.length_b   1.000
_cell.length_c   1.000
_cell.angle_alpha   90.00
_cell.angle_beta   90.00
_cell.angle_gamma   90.00
#
_symmetry.space_group_name_H-M   'P 1'
#
loop_
_entity.id
_entity.type
_entity.pdbx_description
1 polymer ?
#
loop_
_entity_poly.entity_id
_entity_poly.type
_entity_poly.pdbx_seq_one_letter_code
_entity_poly.pdbx_strand_id
1 'polypeptide(L)'
;TGNVALGDAALDSGSLSGGCNTAVGNAVLTDNTSGSQNVGIGHVALTANTTGVRNTAIGTFSLDANISGDFNTALGRSSLGSNTTADNNTAVGMSSLKANTTGTTNVAVGGNALDANTTGNNNTALGYNSLTANTTAADNTAVGNSSLALNTEGHSNTAVGLGAVYANTTGDNNTGIGYKALESNTTADGNVAV
;
A
#
# COMPACT_ATOMS: atom_id res chain seq x y z
N THR A 1 2.56 -24.60 17.82
CA THR A 1 2.13 -23.35 17.13
C THR A 1 3.05 -22.97 15.97
N GLY A 2 4.34 -23.40 15.96
CA GLY A 2 5.29 -23.14 14.87
C GLY A 2 5.67 -21.65 14.72
N ASN A 3 5.57 -20.87 15.76
CA ASN A 3 5.97 -19.47 15.76
C ASN A 3 7.49 -19.31 15.97
N VAL A 4 8.09 -18.31 15.29
CA VAL A 4 9.47 -17.87 15.51
C VAL A 4 9.45 -16.44 16.00
N ALA A 5 10.05 -16.16 17.16
CA ALA A 5 10.19 -14.82 17.72
C ALA A 5 11.65 -14.55 18.08
N LEU A 6 12.19 -13.44 17.61
CA LEU A 6 13.55 -13.00 17.91
C LEU A 6 13.57 -11.47 18.09
N GLY A 7 13.79 -11.04 19.30
CA GLY A 7 13.84 -9.62 19.66
C GLY A 7 13.00 -9.30 20.90
N ASP A 8 13.19 -8.10 21.43
CA ASP A 8 12.46 -7.63 22.61
C ASP A 8 10.98 -7.41 22.26
N ALA A 9 10.07 -7.93 23.09
CA ALA A 9 8.61 -7.89 22.89
C ALA A 9 8.12 -8.45 21.54
N ALA A 10 8.86 -9.35 20.87
CA ALA A 10 8.38 -10.01 19.66
C ALA A 10 7.36 -11.11 20.03
N LEU A 11 6.13 -11.07 19.45
CA LEU A 11 5.01 -12.00 19.73
C LEU A 11 4.67 -12.12 21.23
N ASP A 12 4.67 -11.01 21.95
CA ASP A 12 4.49 -10.98 23.41
C ASP A 12 3.05 -10.61 23.86
N SER A 13 2.04 -11.02 23.13
CA SER A 13 0.64 -10.67 23.40
C SER A 13 0.04 -11.28 24.67
N GLY A 14 0.70 -12.21 25.33
CA GLY A 14 0.18 -12.92 26.50
C GLY A 14 -1.04 -13.82 26.24
N SER A 15 -1.65 -13.78 25.07
CA SER A 15 -2.87 -14.54 24.69
C SER A 15 -2.75 -15.18 23.30
N LEU A 16 -1.54 -15.49 22.88
CA LEU A 16 -1.25 -15.97 21.52
C LEU A 16 -1.88 -17.36 21.23
N SER A 17 -2.86 -17.41 20.33
CA SER A 17 -3.45 -18.65 19.81
C SER A 17 -3.10 -18.91 18.34
N GLY A 18 -2.71 -17.87 17.58
CA GLY A 18 -2.27 -17.96 16.20
C GLY A 18 -0.94 -18.67 16.01
N GLY A 19 -0.75 -19.30 14.86
CA GLY A 19 0.44 -20.11 14.57
C GLY A 19 1.14 -19.76 13.25
N CYS A 20 2.35 -20.32 13.07
CA CYS A 20 3.18 -20.11 11.88
C CYS A 20 3.55 -18.65 11.62
N ASN A 21 3.71 -17.84 12.66
CA ASN A 21 4.17 -16.46 12.56
C ASN A 21 5.69 -16.37 12.70
N THR A 22 6.30 -15.46 11.96
CA THR A 22 7.73 -15.10 12.10
C THR A 22 7.82 -13.64 12.51
N ALA A 23 8.41 -13.37 13.68
CA ALA A 23 8.62 -12.03 14.23
C ALA A 23 10.09 -11.82 14.54
N VAL A 24 10.75 -10.91 13.85
CA VAL A 24 12.17 -10.60 14.06
C VAL A 24 12.35 -9.09 14.22
N GLY A 25 12.72 -8.66 15.42
CA GLY A 25 12.92 -7.25 15.75
C GLY A 25 12.22 -6.85 17.06
N ASN A 26 12.35 -5.57 17.42
CA ASN A 26 11.71 -5.03 18.62
C ASN A 26 10.24 -4.73 18.37
N ALA A 27 9.35 -5.14 19.25
CA ALA A 27 7.90 -4.92 19.23
C ALA A 27 7.21 -5.36 17.92
N VAL A 28 7.61 -6.49 17.36
CA VAL A 28 7.02 -7.07 16.16
C VAL A 28 5.87 -8.01 16.56
N LEU A 29 4.67 -7.84 15.93
CA LEU A 29 3.48 -8.66 16.21
C LEU A 29 3.13 -8.70 17.71
N THR A 30 3.35 -7.62 18.45
CA THR A 30 3.20 -7.60 19.91
C THR A 30 1.75 -7.86 20.33
N ASP A 31 0.76 -7.31 19.62
CA ASP A 31 -0.65 -7.43 19.97
C ASP A 31 -1.32 -8.67 19.32
N ASN A 32 -0.55 -9.54 18.64
CA ASN A 32 -1.12 -10.65 17.90
C ASN A 32 -1.78 -11.67 18.83
N THR A 33 -3.07 -11.93 18.65
CA THR A 33 -3.83 -12.89 19.45
C THR A 33 -4.12 -14.18 18.68
N SER A 34 -4.84 -14.11 17.56
CA SER A 34 -5.20 -15.27 16.75
C SER A 34 -4.69 -15.21 15.30
N GLY A 35 -4.05 -14.10 14.91
CA GLY A 35 -3.44 -13.97 13.57
C GLY A 35 -2.39 -15.04 13.31
N SER A 36 -2.39 -15.57 12.08
CA SER A 36 -1.56 -16.73 11.71
C SER A 36 -0.86 -16.50 10.38
N GLN A 37 0.28 -17.17 10.17
CA GLN A 37 1.02 -17.14 8.92
C GLN A 37 1.52 -15.73 8.55
N ASN A 38 1.79 -14.88 9.52
CA ASN A 38 2.33 -13.56 9.31
C ASN A 38 3.87 -13.56 9.41
N VAL A 39 4.50 -12.71 8.60
CA VAL A 39 5.93 -12.42 8.66
C VAL A 39 6.12 -10.96 9.01
N GLY A 40 6.67 -10.66 10.17
CA GLY A 40 7.06 -9.31 10.60
C GLY A 40 8.57 -9.24 10.83
N ILE A 41 9.27 -8.32 10.15
CA ILE A 41 10.71 -8.11 10.32
C ILE A 41 11.00 -6.61 10.39
N GLY A 42 11.58 -6.15 11.50
CA GLY A 42 11.93 -4.74 11.67
C GLY A 42 11.60 -4.24 13.08
N HIS A 43 11.56 -2.93 13.26
CA HIS A 43 11.09 -2.30 14.49
C HIS A 43 9.60 -1.97 14.33
N VAL A 44 8.73 -2.42 15.23
CA VAL A 44 7.28 -2.14 15.26
C VAL A 44 6.53 -2.66 14.00
N ALA A 45 7.07 -3.64 13.27
CA ALA A 45 6.37 -4.23 12.13
C ALA A 45 5.17 -5.06 12.63
N LEU A 46 3.96 -4.86 12.03
CA LEU A 46 2.72 -5.56 12.41
C LEU A 46 2.37 -5.47 13.91
N THR A 47 2.78 -4.43 14.61
CA THR A 47 2.66 -4.38 16.07
C THR A 47 1.20 -4.48 16.54
N ALA A 48 0.26 -3.78 15.88
CA ALA A 48 -1.16 -3.77 16.24
C ALA A 48 -1.97 -4.96 15.69
N ASN A 49 -1.34 -5.87 14.94
CA ASN A 49 -2.07 -7.00 14.34
C ASN A 49 -2.66 -7.91 15.44
N THR A 50 -3.97 -8.07 15.44
CA THR A 50 -4.64 -8.94 16.42
C THR A 50 -5.10 -10.25 15.78
N THR A 51 -5.82 -10.19 14.68
CA THR A 51 -6.44 -11.34 14.02
C THR A 51 -6.03 -11.52 12.57
N GLY A 52 -5.40 -10.50 11.94
CA GLY A 52 -5.00 -10.54 10.53
C GLY A 52 -4.07 -11.70 10.20
N VAL A 53 -4.27 -12.33 9.03
CA VAL A 53 -3.55 -13.52 8.61
C VAL A 53 -2.81 -13.31 7.28
N ARG A 54 -1.72 -14.06 7.08
CA ARG A 54 -0.95 -14.10 5.82
C ARG A 54 -0.42 -12.74 5.37
N ASN A 55 -0.07 -11.89 6.31
CA ASN A 55 0.57 -10.62 6.03
C ASN A 55 2.10 -10.75 6.05
N THR A 56 2.78 -10.04 5.15
CA THR A 56 4.23 -9.90 5.14
C THR A 56 4.59 -8.44 5.33
N ALA A 57 5.27 -8.12 6.43
CA ALA A 57 5.73 -6.76 6.74
C ALA A 57 7.22 -6.75 7.04
N ILE A 58 8.00 -6.11 6.18
CA ILE A 58 9.45 -6.02 6.32
C ILE A 58 9.88 -4.55 6.26
N GLY A 59 10.34 -4.03 7.38
CA GLY A 59 10.77 -2.63 7.53
C GLY A 59 10.25 -2.01 8.83
N THR A 60 10.89 -0.93 9.25
CA THR A 60 10.43 -0.15 10.41
C THR A 60 9.07 0.47 10.13
N PHE A 61 8.10 0.29 11.03
CA PHE A 61 6.72 0.77 10.91
C PHE A 61 6.01 0.25 9.64
N SER A 62 6.37 -0.92 9.13
CA SER A 62 5.63 -1.55 8.04
C SER A 62 4.37 -2.23 8.60
N LEU A 63 3.19 -1.91 8.01
CA LEU A 63 1.89 -2.48 8.38
C LEU A 63 1.60 -2.39 9.90
N ASP A 64 2.13 -1.37 10.56
CA ASP A 64 2.14 -1.29 12.04
C ASP A 64 0.76 -1.03 12.65
N ALA A 65 -0.17 -0.41 11.91
CA ALA A 65 -1.55 -0.17 12.35
C ALA A 65 -2.53 -1.31 11.99
N ASN A 66 -2.09 -2.37 11.30
CA ASN A 66 -3.00 -3.44 10.87
C ASN A 66 -3.62 -4.16 12.08
N ILE A 67 -4.95 -4.28 12.09
CA ILE A 67 -5.68 -4.97 13.16
C ILE A 67 -6.14 -6.35 12.67
N SER A 68 -6.86 -6.38 11.55
CA SER A 68 -7.49 -7.59 11.02
C SER A 68 -7.35 -7.77 9.51
N GLY A 69 -6.67 -6.86 8.82
CA GLY A 69 -6.45 -6.98 7.37
C GLY A 69 -5.62 -8.20 7.01
N ASP A 70 -5.99 -8.87 5.92
CA ASP A 70 -5.40 -10.13 5.46
C ASP A 70 -4.66 -9.98 4.13
N PHE A 71 -3.71 -10.89 3.87
CA PHE A 71 -3.02 -11.03 2.58
C PHE A 71 -2.30 -9.75 2.10
N ASN A 72 -1.83 -8.91 3.01
CA ASN A 72 -1.08 -7.71 2.65
C ASN A 72 0.42 -7.97 2.60
N THR A 73 1.10 -7.36 1.63
CA THR A 73 2.55 -7.35 1.52
C THR A 73 3.08 -5.92 1.66
N ALA A 74 3.86 -5.65 2.68
CA ALA A 74 4.49 -4.37 2.95
C ALA A 74 6.00 -4.51 3.08
N LEU A 75 6.76 -3.99 2.12
CA LEU A 75 8.22 -4.03 2.11
C LEU A 75 8.78 -2.60 2.01
N GLY A 76 9.28 -2.09 3.10
CA GLY A 76 9.84 -0.76 3.20
C GLY A 76 9.42 -0.03 4.47
N ARG A 77 10.15 1.02 4.84
CA ARG A 77 9.79 1.85 5.99
C ARG A 77 8.41 2.49 5.80
N SER A 78 7.52 2.33 6.77
CA SER A 78 6.16 2.88 6.78
C SER A 78 5.30 2.49 5.55
N SER A 79 5.62 1.39 4.86
CA SER A 79 4.75 0.86 3.82
C SER A 79 3.46 0.31 4.46
N LEU A 80 2.27 0.66 3.91
CA LEU A 80 0.96 0.32 4.49
C LEU A 80 0.82 0.69 5.97
N GLY A 81 1.51 1.73 6.43
CA GLY A 81 1.59 2.06 7.86
C GLY A 81 0.25 2.36 8.53
N SER A 82 -0.73 2.89 7.82
CA SER A 82 -2.06 3.22 8.35
C SER A 82 -3.14 2.16 8.05
N ASN A 83 -2.78 1.04 7.41
CA ASN A 83 -3.75 -0.03 7.08
C ASN A 83 -4.34 -0.60 8.37
N THR A 84 -5.66 -0.65 8.47
CA THR A 84 -6.32 -1.21 9.67
C THR A 84 -7.00 -2.54 9.40
N THR A 85 -7.83 -2.60 8.38
CA THR A 85 -8.69 -3.75 8.07
C THR A 85 -8.68 -4.15 6.59
N ALA A 86 -7.94 -3.40 5.75
CA ALA A 86 -7.94 -3.66 4.31
C ALA A 86 -7.10 -4.87 3.92
N ASP A 87 -7.55 -5.56 2.87
CA ASP A 87 -6.97 -6.81 2.40
C ASP A 87 -6.32 -6.68 1.03
N ASN A 88 -5.46 -7.65 0.71
CA ASN A 88 -4.93 -7.88 -0.63
C ASN A 88 -4.13 -6.70 -1.22
N ASN A 89 -3.49 -5.89 -0.40
CA ASN A 89 -2.64 -4.80 -0.86
C ASN A 89 -1.16 -5.22 -0.95
N THR A 90 -0.48 -4.74 -1.98
CA THR A 90 0.97 -4.90 -2.14
C THR A 90 1.64 -3.52 -2.14
N ALA A 91 2.52 -3.26 -1.18
CA ALA A 91 3.26 -2.01 -1.06
C ALA A 91 4.77 -2.29 -0.93
N VAL A 92 5.54 -1.89 -1.92
CA VAL A 92 6.99 -2.06 -1.95
C VAL A 92 7.68 -0.71 -2.17
N GLY A 93 8.38 -0.25 -1.15
CA GLY A 93 9.06 1.05 -1.15
C GLY A 93 8.77 1.85 0.12
N MET A 94 9.61 2.84 0.40
CA MET A 94 9.39 3.74 1.53
C MET A 94 8.09 4.51 1.35
N SER A 95 7.21 4.48 2.36
CA SER A 95 5.92 5.19 2.38
C SER A 95 4.95 4.81 1.25
N SER A 96 5.14 3.68 0.55
CA SER A 96 4.15 3.19 -0.42
C SER A 96 2.85 2.82 0.30
N LEU A 97 1.67 3.27 -0.22
CA LEU A 97 0.35 3.08 0.39
C LEU A 97 0.28 3.50 1.87
N LYS A 98 1.07 4.47 2.27
CA LYS A 98 1.24 4.81 3.70
C LYS A 98 -0.06 5.18 4.39
N ALA A 99 -0.90 6.01 3.76
CA ALA A 99 -2.15 6.51 4.35
C ALA A 99 -3.35 5.57 4.16
N ASN A 100 -3.18 4.43 3.47
CA ASN A 100 -4.28 3.50 3.21
C ASN A 100 -4.89 3.00 4.52
N THR A 101 -6.21 3.12 4.65
CA THR A 101 -6.95 2.62 5.83
C THR A 101 -7.79 1.41 5.49
N THR A 102 -8.65 1.53 4.48
CA THR A 102 -9.62 0.51 4.08
C THR A 102 -9.62 0.18 2.59
N GLY A 103 -8.79 0.86 1.78
CA GLY A 103 -8.66 0.56 0.35
C GLY A 103 -8.05 -0.82 0.11
N THR A 104 -8.66 -1.62 -0.77
CA THR A 104 -8.28 -3.02 -1.02
C THR A 104 -7.72 -3.23 -2.42
N THR A 105 -6.95 -4.31 -2.60
CA THR A 105 -6.50 -4.77 -3.92
C THR A 105 -5.64 -3.74 -4.66
N ASN A 106 -4.88 -2.93 -3.94
CA ASN A 106 -3.97 -1.96 -4.54
C ASN A 106 -2.55 -2.54 -4.66
N VAL A 107 -1.85 -2.16 -5.72
CA VAL A 107 -0.44 -2.46 -5.94
C VAL A 107 0.34 -1.15 -6.01
N ALA A 108 1.26 -0.93 -5.09
CA ALA A 108 2.12 0.25 -5.06
C ALA A 108 3.60 -0.17 -4.96
N VAL A 109 4.36 0.08 -6.00
CA VAL A 109 5.80 -0.24 -6.05
C VAL A 109 6.60 1.02 -6.40
N GLY A 110 7.34 1.51 -5.45
CA GLY A 110 8.12 2.74 -5.56
C GLY A 110 8.00 3.60 -4.30
N GLY A 111 8.97 4.45 -4.03
CA GLY A 111 8.86 5.42 -2.93
C GLY A 111 7.67 6.35 -3.15
N ASN A 112 6.83 6.55 -2.12
CA ASN A 112 5.61 7.36 -2.14
C ASN A 112 4.59 6.98 -3.24
N ALA A 113 4.63 5.77 -3.79
CA ALA A 113 3.58 5.31 -4.70
C ALA A 113 2.27 5.15 -3.90
N LEU A 114 1.16 5.78 -4.37
CA LEU A 114 -0.15 5.76 -3.71
C LEU A 114 -0.10 6.18 -2.22
N ASP A 115 0.83 7.02 -1.81
CA ASP A 115 1.04 7.30 -0.39
C ASP A 115 -0.12 8.05 0.29
N ALA A 116 -0.91 8.83 -0.45
CA ALA A 116 -2.09 9.53 0.07
C ALA A 116 -3.40 8.71 -0.02
N ASN A 117 -3.39 7.52 -0.64
CA ASN A 117 -4.60 6.71 -0.79
C ASN A 117 -5.18 6.34 0.58
N THR A 118 -6.47 6.59 0.77
CA THR A 118 -7.15 6.22 2.02
C THR A 118 -8.13 5.06 1.84
N THR A 119 -9.00 5.15 0.85
CA THR A 119 -10.09 4.19 0.60
C THR A 119 -10.21 3.72 -0.85
N GLY A 120 -9.39 4.26 -1.78
CA GLY A 120 -9.40 3.86 -3.19
C GLY A 120 -8.99 2.39 -3.36
N ASN A 121 -9.67 1.69 -4.28
CA ASN A 121 -9.46 0.27 -4.53
C ASN A 121 -8.91 0.01 -5.93
N ASN A 122 -8.33 -1.17 -6.15
CA ASN A 122 -7.92 -1.67 -7.46
C ASN A 122 -6.95 -0.76 -8.22
N ASN A 123 -6.16 0.05 -7.52
CA ASN A 123 -5.18 0.91 -8.17
C ASN A 123 -3.83 0.19 -8.34
N THR A 124 -3.19 0.40 -9.47
CA THR A 124 -1.83 -0.05 -9.73
C THR A 124 -0.91 1.15 -9.92
N ALA A 125 0.05 1.33 -9.04
CA ALA A 125 1.05 2.40 -9.10
C ALA A 125 2.47 1.80 -9.09
N LEU A 126 3.19 1.96 -10.19
CA LEU A 126 4.56 1.45 -10.34
C LEU A 126 5.49 2.61 -10.74
N GLY A 127 6.24 3.10 -9.80
CA GLY A 127 7.18 4.22 -9.98
C GLY A 127 7.22 5.14 -8.77
N TYR A 128 8.30 5.91 -8.65
CA TYR A 128 8.42 6.95 -7.64
C TYR A 128 7.32 8.02 -7.82
N ASN A 129 6.58 8.36 -6.77
CA ASN A 129 5.46 9.31 -6.78
C ASN A 129 4.34 8.99 -7.81
N SER A 130 4.17 7.75 -8.26
CA SER A 130 3.03 7.38 -9.09
C SER A 130 1.74 7.39 -8.25
N LEU A 131 0.66 8.02 -8.76
CA LEU A 131 -0.63 8.19 -8.05
C LEU A 131 -0.49 8.78 -6.64
N THR A 132 0.50 9.61 -6.40
CA THR A 132 0.84 10.08 -5.04
C THR A 132 -0.29 10.89 -4.38
N ALA A 133 -1.09 11.65 -5.15
CA ALA A 133 -2.21 12.46 -4.63
C ALA A 133 -3.55 11.70 -4.56
N ASN A 134 -3.62 10.45 -5.03
CA ASN A 134 -4.87 9.68 -5.05
C ASN A 134 -5.38 9.46 -3.62
N THR A 135 -6.62 9.84 -3.34
CA THR A 135 -7.19 9.65 -2.00
C THR A 135 -8.27 8.57 -1.96
N THR A 136 -9.24 8.65 -2.86
CA THR A 136 -10.43 7.79 -2.87
C THR A 136 -10.71 7.16 -4.23
N ALA A 137 -10.04 7.63 -5.28
CA ALA A 137 -10.28 7.15 -6.65
C ALA A 137 -9.82 5.71 -6.83
N ALA A 138 -10.51 4.98 -7.71
CA ALA A 138 -10.32 3.56 -7.94
C ALA A 138 -10.02 3.23 -9.41
N ASP A 139 -9.57 2.00 -9.65
CA ASP A 139 -9.38 1.41 -10.97
C ASP A 139 -8.35 2.14 -11.86
N ASN A 140 -7.40 2.85 -11.26
CA ASN A 140 -6.35 3.56 -11.99
C ASN A 140 -5.09 2.71 -12.17
N THR A 141 -4.45 2.83 -13.34
CA THR A 141 -3.15 2.23 -13.63
C THR A 141 -2.13 3.32 -13.94
N ALA A 142 -1.09 3.43 -13.14
CA ALA A 142 -0.01 4.40 -13.30
C ALA A 142 1.35 3.70 -13.28
N VAL A 143 2.04 3.69 -14.41
CA VAL A 143 3.36 3.08 -14.58
C VAL A 143 4.36 4.12 -15.05
N GLY A 144 5.30 4.48 -14.22
CA GLY A 144 6.32 5.49 -14.49
C GLY A 144 6.47 6.48 -13.35
N ASN A 145 7.62 7.15 -13.28
CA ASN A 145 7.83 8.22 -12.30
C ASN A 145 6.78 9.32 -12.50
N SER A 146 6.09 9.70 -11.42
CA SER A 146 5.07 10.76 -11.40
C SER A 146 3.94 10.58 -12.42
N SER A 147 3.63 9.38 -12.86
CA SER A 147 2.43 9.09 -13.65
C SER A 147 1.19 9.27 -12.79
N LEU A 148 0.14 9.97 -13.30
CA LEU A 148 -1.09 10.31 -12.57
C LEU A 148 -0.83 10.96 -11.20
N ALA A 149 0.26 11.72 -11.05
CA ALA A 149 0.71 12.17 -9.74
C ALA A 149 -0.29 13.08 -9.01
N LEU A 150 -1.05 13.90 -9.72
CA LEU A 150 -2.02 14.85 -9.14
C LEU A 150 -3.47 14.34 -9.14
N ASN A 151 -3.70 13.10 -9.54
CA ASN A 151 -5.04 12.51 -9.54
C ASN A 151 -5.57 12.40 -8.11
N THR A 152 -6.72 12.99 -7.84
CA THR A 152 -7.36 12.93 -6.51
C THR A 152 -8.62 12.06 -6.52
N GLU A 153 -9.51 12.28 -7.49
CA GLU A 153 -10.82 11.65 -7.58
C GLU A 153 -11.10 11.00 -8.95
N GLY A 154 -10.21 11.16 -9.97
CA GLY A 154 -10.42 10.57 -11.29
C GLY A 154 -10.27 9.05 -11.28
N HIS A 155 -11.23 8.34 -11.89
CA HIS A 155 -11.32 6.89 -11.94
C HIS A 155 -10.94 6.31 -13.32
N SER A 156 -10.56 5.04 -13.34
CA SER A 156 -10.35 4.25 -14.57
C SER A 156 -9.38 4.88 -15.57
N ASN A 157 -8.37 5.58 -15.08
CA ASN A 157 -7.34 6.17 -15.91
C ASN A 157 -6.15 5.22 -16.09
N THR A 158 -5.56 5.21 -17.29
CA THR A 158 -4.34 4.47 -17.61
C THR A 158 -3.23 5.44 -18.01
N ALA A 159 -2.15 5.48 -17.25
CA ALA A 159 -0.99 6.32 -17.50
C ALA A 159 0.29 5.47 -17.52
N VAL A 160 0.95 5.38 -18.66
CA VAL A 160 2.20 4.63 -18.80
C VAL A 160 3.27 5.53 -19.40
N GLY A 161 4.28 5.84 -18.61
CA GLY A 161 5.37 6.73 -18.99
C GLY A 161 5.67 7.77 -17.91
N LEU A 162 6.86 8.36 -17.93
CA LEU A 162 7.23 9.45 -17.03
C LEU A 162 6.29 10.64 -17.23
N GLY A 163 5.59 11.06 -16.17
CA GLY A 163 4.66 12.20 -16.19
C GLY A 163 3.43 12.01 -17.10
N ALA A 164 3.11 10.79 -17.50
CA ALA A 164 1.88 10.54 -18.27
C ALA A 164 0.66 10.87 -17.40
N VAL A 165 -0.30 11.59 -17.97
CA VAL A 165 -1.55 12.08 -17.34
C VAL A 165 -1.29 12.82 -16.00
N TYR A 166 -0.15 13.50 -15.89
CA TYR A 166 0.38 14.07 -14.65
C TYR A 166 -0.60 14.98 -13.91
N ALA A 167 -1.21 15.94 -14.62
CA ALA A 167 -2.02 17.01 -14.02
C ALA A 167 -3.49 16.62 -13.81
N ASN A 168 -3.90 15.40 -14.14
CA ASN A 168 -5.27 14.95 -13.94
C ASN A 168 -5.66 15.06 -12.46
N THR A 169 -6.82 15.63 -12.18
CA THR A 169 -7.37 15.71 -10.83
C THR A 169 -8.64 14.89 -10.68
N THR A 170 -9.61 15.09 -11.57
CA THR A 170 -10.94 14.46 -11.50
C THR A 170 -11.38 13.81 -12.82
N GLY A 171 -10.60 13.93 -13.91
CA GLY A 171 -10.98 13.34 -15.21
C GLY A 171 -10.95 11.82 -15.17
N ASP A 172 -11.96 11.20 -15.78
CA ASP A 172 -12.15 9.74 -15.80
C ASP A 172 -11.82 9.15 -17.19
N ASN A 173 -11.51 7.84 -17.21
CA ASN A 173 -11.37 7.05 -18.43
C ASN A 173 -10.32 7.57 -19.43
N ASN A 174 -9.29 8.27 -18.96
CA ASN A 174 -8.21 8.76 -19.82
C ASN A 174 -7.12 7.71 -20.00
N THR A 175 -6.57 7.62 -21.22
CA THR A 175 -5.43 6.76 -21.53
C THR A 175 -4.28 7.59 -22.10
N GLY A 176 -3.19 7.70 -21.35
CA GLY A 176 -1.95 8.37 -21.78
C GLY A 176 -0.78 7.37 -21.76
N ILE A 177 -0.22 7.08 -22.95
CA ILE A 177 0.92 6.15 -23.06
C ILE A 177 2.08 6.90 -23.75
N GLY A 178 3.21 7.01 -23.05
CA GLY A 178 4.39 7.71 -23.51
C GLY A 178 4.84 8.81 -22.56
N TYR A 179 6.03 9.36 -22.81
CA TYR A 179 6.58 10.46 -22.04
C TYR A 179 5.63 11.68 -22.11
N LYS A 180 5.09 12.07 -20.93
CA LYS A 180 4.18 13.22 -20.80
C LYS A 180 2.92 13.17 -21.67
N ALA A 181 2.47 12.02 -22.10
CA ALA A 181 1.19 11.89 -22.81
C ALA A 181 0.06 12.39 -21.90
N LEU A 182 -0.83 13.29 -22.41
CA LEU A 182 -1.90 13.96 -21.65
C LEU A 182 -1.42 14.70 -20.39
N GLU A 183 -0.17 15.17 -20.34
CA GLU A 183 0.43 15.80 -19.15
C GLU A 183 -0.45 16.91 -18.54
N SER A 184 -1.11 17.71 -19.38
CA SER A 184 -1.90 18.88 -18.98
C SER A 184 -3.42 18.63 -18.89
N ASN A 185 -3.86 17.38 -19.03
CA ASN A 185 -5.28 17.06 -18.82
C ASN A 185 -5.59 17.19 -17.33
N THR A 186 -6.60 17.95 -16.95
CA THR A 186 -6.96 18.18 -15.55
C THR A 186 -8.28 17.51 -15.15
N THR A 187 -9.33 17.73 -15.93
CA THR A 187 -10.69 17.31 -15.59
C THR A 187 -11.46 16.68 -16.75
N ALA A 188 -10.87 16.67 -17.97
CA ALA A 188 -11.57 16.10 -19.12
C ALA A 188 -11.51 14.57 -19.11
N ASP A 189 -12.59 13.94 -19.59
CA ASP A 189 -12.78 12.51 -19.61
C ASP A 189 -12.53 11.89 -21.00
N GLY A 190 -12.22 10.60 -21.02
CA GLY A 190 -12.26 9.76 -22.21
C GLY A 190 -11.19 10.09 -23.26
N ASN A 191 -10.10 10.78 -22.89
CA ASN A 191 -9.04 11.14 -23.83
C ASN A 191 -8.05 10.00 -24.02
N VAL A 192 -7.55 9.85 -25.25
CA VAL A 192 -6.49 8.88 -25.58
C VAL A 192 -5.34 9.60 -26.27
N ALA A 193 -4.11 9.41 -25.76
CA ALA A 193 -2.86 9.89 -26.38
C ALA A 193 -1.75 8.85 -26.25
N VAL A 194 -0.99 8.70 -27.30
CA VAL A 194 0.17 7.80 -27.36
C VAL A 194 1.39 8.56 -27.88
#